data_274143739add69a17340dec41a251399
#
_entry.id   274143739add69a17340dec41a251399
#
_cell.length_a   1.000
_cell.length_b   1.000
_cell.length_c   1.000
_cell.angle_alpha   90.00
_cell.angle_beta   90.00
_cell.angle_gamma   90.00
#
_symmetry.space_group_name_H-M   'P 1'
#
loop_
_entity.id
_entity.type
_entity.pdbx_description
1 polymer ?
#
loop_
_entity_poly.entity_id
_entity_poly.type
_entity_poly.pdbx_seq_one_letter_code
_entity_poly.pdbx_strand_id
1 'polypeptide(L)'
;MAVFCNQATIRYGGVVRQSNITCGEIVETVRMTKTALIGTYDAGSVMTYIVNVTNDGETPLSNATFTDDLGQYDMGQASYTPLTYVDGSLKVFADGAEMPAPAVTADPGLTAEGIDVPAGGSVTLIYAARVNEYAPLGEDEEGDAETIVNTAAVTGAGIARAVTASATVQADVTPDLTVAKSVCPGTVTENTRVTYTFVIANTGRETGEGDNVILSDTFSPVLTDLTVTLNGQVLAEGTGYTYDGTTGEFATAEGVITVPGAVYTQNEETGVWTTEPGTVTLTISGYLGAVPDQPDEEEPPVERNERKK
;
A
#
# COMPACT_ATOMS: atom_id res chain seq x y z
N MET A 1 12.94 13.87 33.37
CA MET A 1 14.27 13.98 34.03
C MET A 1 14.52 12.72 34.82
N ALA A 2 15.63 12.02 34.59
CA ALA A 2 16.03 10.85 35.35
C ALA A 2 17.00 11.28 36.46
N VAL A 3 16.90 10.66 37.64
CA VAL A 3 17.76 10.97 38.80
C VAL A 3 18.70 9.77 39.00
N PHE A 4 19.97 10.04 39.20
CA PHE A 4 20.95 9.03 39.60
C PHE A 4 21.49 9.35 40.98
N CYS A 5 21.69 8.33 41.81
CA CYS A 5 22.21 8.48 43.17
C CYS A 5 23.37 7.51 43.41
N ASN A 6 24.36 7.95 44.17
CA ASN A 6 25.51 7.11 44.56
C ASN A 6 25.83 7.26 46.06
N GLN A 7 26.30 6.16 46.64
CA GLN A 7 26.77 6.09 48.04
C GLN A 7 28.05 5.23 48.10
N ALA A 8 29.07 5.76 48.71
CA ALA A 8 30.33 5.04 48.89
C ALA A 8 30.35 4.28 50.23
N THR A 9 31.13 3.19 50.28
CA THR A 9 31.34 2.40 51.48
C THR A 9 32.84 2.27 51.73
N ILE A 10 33.30 2.53 52.96
CA ILE A 10 34.68 2.28 53.44
C ILE A 10 34.68 1.17 54.47
N ARG A 11 35.68 0.27 54.39
CA ARG A 11 35.90 -0.79 55.37
C ARG A 11 37.29 -0.67 55.95
N TYR A 12 37.42 -0.74 57.27
CA TYR A 12 38.69 -0.71 57.95
C TYR A 12 38.58 -1.41 59.33
N GLY A 13 39.55 -2.19 59.76
CA GLY A 13 39.59 -2.87 61.07
C GLY A 13 38.30 -3.64 61.44
N GLY A 14 37.63 -4.23 60.45
CA GLY A 14 36.36 -4.95 60.63
C GLY A 14 35.14 -4.03 60.71
N VAL A 15 35.27 -2.70 60.63
CA VAL A 15 34.20 -1.71 60.65
C VAL A 15 33.82 -1.33 59.19
N VAL A 16 32.52 -1.17 58.96
CA VAL A 16 31.96 -0.68 57.69
C VAL A 16 31.30 0.71 57.95
N ARG A 17 31.60 1.69 57.14
CA ARG A 17 30.99 3.00 57.13
C ARG A 17 30.48 3.35 55.75
N GLN A 18 29.35 4.02 55.68
CA GLN A 18 28.76 4.51 54.47
C GLN A 18 28.85 6.05 54.43
N SER A 19 29.06 6.58 53.25
CA SER A 19 28.94 8.04 53.00
C SER A 19 27.47 8.50 53.04
N ASN A 20 27.26 9.78 52.97
CA ASN A 20 25.97 10.32 52.53
C ASN A 20 25.66 9.85 51.11
N ILE A 21 24.37 9.81 50.75
CA ILE A 21 23.90 9.62 49.41
C ILE A 21 23.99 10.97 48.69
N THR A 22 24.59 11.00 47.49
CA THR A 22 24.56 12.16 46.59
C THR A 22 23.79 11.81 45.34
N CYS A 23 22.94 12.74 44.88
CA CYS A 23 22.10 12.57 43.69
C CYS A 23 22.36 13.70 42.71
N GLY A 24 22.21 13.38 41.41
CA GLY A 24 22.22 14.32 40.32
C GLY A 24 21.05 14.04 39.37
N GLU A 25 20.76 14.98 38.48
CA GLU A 25 19.71 14.87 37.49
C GLU A 25 20.34 14.69 36.10
N ILE A 26 19.71 13.85 35.28
CA ILE A 26 20.03 13.70 33.85
C ILE A 26 19.03 14.56 33.08
N VAL A 27 19.53 15.55 32.37
CA VAL A 27 18.76 16.32 31.39
C VAL A 27 18.80 15.61 30.07
N GLU A 28 17.64 15.24 29.55
CA GLU A 28 17.50 14.62 28.23
C GLU A 28 17.65 15.72 27.16
N THR A 29 18.65 15.58 26.30
CA THR A 29 19.00 16.55 25.24
C THR A 29 18.79 16.00 23.86
N VAL A 30 18.48 14.70 23.72
CA VAL A 30 18.24 14.08 22.43
C VAL A 30 16.74 13.93 22.20
N ARG A 31 16.29 14.36 21.03
CA ARG A 31 14.89 14.24 20.57
C ARG A 31 14.84 13.53 19.24
N MET A 32 13.75 12.84 18.95
CA MET A 32 13.52 12.18 17.68
C MET A 32 12.10 12.43 17.18
N THR A 33 11.95 12.58 15.87
CA THR A 33 10.67 12.57 15.17
C THR A 33 10.72 11.56 14.04
N LYS A 34 9.58 10.95 13.73
CA LYS A 34 9.44 10.02 12.61
C LYS A 34 8.15 10.34 11.86
N THR A 35 8.22 10.37 10.54
CA THR A 35 7.07 10.59 9.67
C THR A 35 7.12 9.65 8.48
N ALA A 36 5.96 9.19 8.02
CA ALA A 36 5.79 8.57 6.72
C ALA A 36 5.49 9.66 5.67
N LEU A 37 6.04 9.52 4.47
CA LEU A 37 5.85 10.51 3.39
C LEU A 37 4.41 10.48 2.85
N ILE A 38 3.78 9.30 2.87
CA ILE A 38 2.36 9.09 2.53
C ILE A 38 1.66 8.45 3.72
N GLY A 39 0.38 8.76 3.91
CA GLY A 39 -0.41 8.35 5.07
C GLY A 39 -1.17 7.04 4.88
N THR A 40 -1.31 6.56 3.63
CA THR A 40 -2.06 5.34 3.29
C THR A 40 -1.18 4.33 2.56
N TYR A 41 -1.56 3.05 2.62
CA TYR A 41 -0.85 1.96 1.94
C TYR A 41 -1.82 0.91 1.40
N ASP A 42 -1.37 0.25 0.33
CA ASP A 42 -1.92 -0.98 -0.23
C ASP A 42 -0.92 -2.13 -0.07
N ALA A 43 -1.36 -3.34 -0.34
CA ALA A 43 -0.48 -4.50 -0.42
C ALA A 43 0.65 -4.27 -1.45
N GLY A 44 1.91 -4.44 -1.00
CA GLY A 44 3.09 -4.25 -1.85
C GLY A 44 3.53 -2.79 -2.07
N SER A 45 2.84 -1.80 -1.51
CA SER A 45 3.25 -0.38 -1.53
C SER A 45 4.64 -0.18 -0.97
N VAL A 46 5.35 0.84 -1.45
CA VAL A 46 6.65 1.25 -0.90
C VAL A 46 6.48 2.54 -0.11
N MET A 47 6.66 2.43 1.20
CA MET A 47 6.59 3.52 2.15
C MET A 47 7.96 4.17 2.31
N THR A 48 8.02 5.50 2.34
CA THR A 48 9.25 6.24 2.68
C THR A 48 9.09 6.86 4.05
N TYR A 49 10.03 6.56 4.95
CA TYR A 49 10.09 7.11 6.29
C TYR A 49 11.22 8.14 6.41
N ILE A 50 10.93 9.21 7.13
CA ILE A 50 11.89 10.27 7.47
C ILE A 50 11.98 10.31 8.98
N VAL A 51 13.20 10.09 9.51
CA VAL A 51 13.50 10.17 10.94
C VAL A 51 14.49 11.28 11.15
N ASN A 52 14.18 12.20 12.05
CA ASN A 52 15.09 13.26 12.44
C ASN A 52 15.50 13.07 13.90
N VAL A 53 16.81 12.98 14.16
CA VAL A 53 17.41 12.91 15.49
C VAL A 53 18.10 14.24 15.77
N THR A 54 17.68 14.96 16.78
CA THR A 54 18.25 16.25 17.19
C THR A 54 18.94 16.11 18.54
N ASN A 55 20.16 16.63 18.64
CA ASN A 55 20.92 16.68 19.86
C ASN A 55 21.06 18.17 20.32
N ASP A 56 20.25 18.57 21.29
CA ASP A 56 20.30 19.91 21.88
C ASP A 56 21.42 20.07 22.94
N GLY A 57 22.23 19.02 23.15
CA GLY A 57 23.34 19.03 24.10
C GLY A 57 24.61 19.69 23.54
N GLU A 58 25.53 20.01 24.45
CA GLU A 58 26.83 20.63 24.12
C GLU A 58 27.91 19.61 23.67
N THR A 59 27.61 18.31 23.80
CA THR A 59 28.51 17.23 23.40
C THR A 59 27.91 16.41 22.26
N PRO A 60 28.72 16.03 21.24
CA PRO A 60 28.22 15.18 20.16
C PRO A 60 27.83 13.81 20.69
N LEU A 61 26.78 13.24 20.12
CA LEU A 61 26.41 11.86 20.31
C LEU A 61 27.17 11.03 19.26
N SER A 62 28.12 10.21 19.70
CA SER A 62 28.94 9.42 18.81
C SER A 62 28.57 7.95 18.86
N ASN A 63 28.60 7.29 17.69
CA ASN A 63 28.36 5.86 17.54
C ASN A 63 26.99 5.43 18.14
N ALA A 64 25.94 6.22 17.87
CA ALA A 64 24.59 5.83 18.25
C ALA A 64 24.08 4.68 17.37
N THR A 65 23.20 3.87 17.92
CA THR A 65 22.50 2.80 17.21
C THR A 65 21.07 3.25 16.94
N PHE A 66 20.71 3.28 15.67
CA PHE A 66 19.34 3.43 15.21
C PHE A 66 18.71 2.06 15.02
N THR A 67 17.52 1.85 15.55
CA THR A 67 16.71 0.66 15.31
C THR A 67 15.31 1.07 14.88
N ASP A 68 14.66 0.18 14.15
CA ASP A 68 13.30 0.36 13.68
C ASP A 68 12.58 -0.99 13.68
N ASP A 69 11.37 -1.06 14.25
CA ASP A 69 10.62 -2.32 14.37
C ASP A 69 9.91 -2.72 13.08
N LEU A 70 9.92 -1.83 12.06
CA LEU A 70 9.22 -2.04 10.79
C LEU A 70 7.73 -2.37 10.98
N GLY A 71 7.12 -1.79 12.02
CA GLY A 71 5.72 -1.97 12.35
C GLY A 71 5.38 -3.31 12.99
N GLN A 72 6.35 -4.00 13.60
CA GLN A 72 6.14 -5.30 14.23
C GLN A 72 4.97 -5.27 15.21
N TYR A 73 4.11 -6.27 15.10
CA TYR A 73 2.98 -6.49 16.00
C TYR A 73 2.89 -7.95 16.44
N ASP A 74 2.22 -8.18 17.57
CA ASP A 74 2.02 -9.52 18.13
C ASP A 74 0.60 -10.02 17.83
N MET A 75 0.48 -11.29 17.42
CA MET A 75 -0.78 -11.99 17.31
C MET A 75 -0.65 -13.37 17.96
N GLY A 76 -1.39 -13.60 19.05
CA GLY A 76 -1.26 -14.81 19.86
C GLY A 76 0.11 -14.93 20.54
N GLN A 77 0.94 -15.87 20.09
CA GLN A 77 2.29 -16.09 20.59
C GLN A 77 3.37 -15.79 19.53
N ALA A 78 2.99 -15.32 18.37
CA ALA A 78 3.88 -14.99 17.27
C ALA A 78 3.93 -13.48 17.03
N SER A 79 5.07 -13.00 16.55
CA SER A 79 5.26 -11.61 16.14
C SER A 79 5.43 -11.56 14.63
N TYR A 80 4.76 -10.62 13.98
CA TYR A 80 4.80 -10.41 12.53
C TYR A 80 5.28 -9.00 12.22
N THR A 81 6.06 -8.87 11.14
CA THR A 81 6.62 -7.59 10.70
C THR A 81 6.02 -7.23 9.34
N PRO A 82 5.09 -6.26 9.28
CA PRO A 82 4.32 -5.92 8.07
C PRO A 82 5.11 -5.17 7.02
N LEU A 83 6.30 -4.66 7.37
CA LEU A 83 7.16 -3.91 6.49
C LEU A 83 8.49 -4.63 6.28
N THR A 84 8.98 -4.67 5.05
CA THR A 84 10.30 -5.19 4.69
C THR A 84 11.17 -4.04 4.23
N TYR A 85 12.34 -3.85 4.87
CA TYR A 85 13.29 -2.82 4.45
C TYR A 85 13.71 -2.99 2.99
N VAL A 86 13.76 -1.90 2.23
CA VAL A 86 14.30 -1.92 0.87
C VAL A 86 15.81 -1.73 0.92
N ASP A 87 16.56 -2.76 0.57
CA ASP A 87 18.01 -2.77 0.64
C ASP A 87 18.66 -1.57 -0.06
N GLY A 88 19.64 -0.95 0.64
CA GLY A 88 20.37 0.20 0.12
C GLY A 88 19.58 1.50 0.07
N SER A 89 18.33 1.54 0.55
CA SER A 89 17.51 2.75 0.55
C SER A 89 17.89 3.75 1.65
N LEU A 90 18.62 3.33 2.69
CA LEU A 90 18.99 4.24 3.79
C LEU A 90 19.91 5.35 3.29
N LYS A 91 19.49 6.59 3.52
CA LYS A 91 20.27 7.81 3.33
C LYS A 91 20.38 8.54 4.67
N VAL A 92 21.55 9.10 4.92
CA VAL A 92 21.83 9.83 6.15
C VAL A 92 22.31 11.23 5.79
N PHE A 93 21.75 12.25 6.46
CA PHE A 93 22.14 13.66 6.28
C PHE A 93 22.46 14.24 7.66
N ALA A 94 23.63 14.85 7.80
CA ALA A 94 23.99 15.63 8.99
C ALA A 94 23.98 17.13 8.62
N ASP A 95 23.19 17.92 9.33
CA ASP A 95 23.01 19.36 9.10
C ASP A 95 22.77 19.69 7.60
N GLY A 96 22.02 18.83 6.90
CA GLY A 96 21.65 18.98 5.49
C GLY A 96 22.70 18.47 4.48
N ALA A 97 23.86 18.00 4.90
CA ALA A 97 24.85 17.36 4.03
C ALA A 97 24.70 15.83 4.04
N GLU A 98 24.70 15.20 2.85
CA GLU A 98 24.66 13.74 2.76
C GLU A 98 25.94 13.12 3.34
N MET A 99 25.77 12.12 4.19
CA MET A 99 26.84 11.35 4.83
C MET A 99 26.85 9.93 4.28
N PRO A 100 27.99 9.22 4.34
CA PRO A 100 27.99 7.80 4.03
C PRO A 100 27.01 7.05 4.94
N ALA A 101 26.09 6.29 4.33
CA ALA A 101 25.16 5.47 5.08
C ALA A 101 25.92 4.33 5.77
N PRO A 102 25.62 4.03 7.06
CA PRO A 102 26.17 2.89 7.74
C PRO A 102 25.64 1.58 7.14
N ALA A 103 26.31 0.46 7.50
CA ALA A 103 25.79 -0.85 7.21
C ALA A 103 24.46 -1.08 7.95
N VAL A 104 23.51 -1.70 7.27
CA VAL A 104 22.18 -2.01 7.77
C VAL A 104 22.05 -3.50 7.96
N THR A 105 21.48 -3.91 9.10
CA THR A 105 20.96 -5.26 9.32
C THR A 105 19.43 -5.15 9.38
N ALA A 106 18.72 -5.99 8.63
CA ALA A 106 17.27 -5.97 8.52
C ALA A 106 16.68 -7.37 8.71
N ASP A 107 16.64 -7.85 9.99
CA ASP A 107 15.99 -9.11 10.37
C ASP A 107 15.84 -9.20 11.90
N PRO A 108 14.60 -9.22 12.47
CA PRO A 108 13.31 -8.92 11.85
C PRO A 108 13.06 -7.42 11.64
N GLY A 109 13.75 -6.53 12.35
CA GLY A 109 13.69 -5.08 12.25
C GLY A 109 14.93 -4.49 11.59
N LEU A 110 14.97 -3.18 11.44
CA LEU A 110 16.09 -2.44 10.86
C LEU A 110 17.05 -2.01 11.98
N THR A 111 18.34 -2.24 11.82
CA THR A 111 19.40 -1.75 12.71
C THR A 111 20.51 -1.10 11.89
N ALA A 112 20.89 0.12 12.28
CA ALA A 112 22.02 0.84 11.72
C ALA A 112 22.89 1.39 12.86
N GLU A 113 24.17 1.04 12.88
CA GLU A 113 25.12 1.45 13.92
C GLU A 113 26.05 2.56 13.40
N GLY A 114 26.67 3.30 14.30
CA GLY A 114 27.66 4.32 13.94
C GLY A 114 27.03 5.64 13.51
N ILE A 115 25.85 5.98 14.01
CA ILE A 115 25.21 7.27 13.77
C ILE A 115 25.84 8.32 14.70
N ASP A 116 26.47 9.34 14.10
CA ASP A 116 27.02 10.46 14.84
C ASP A 116 26.10 11.67 14.71
N VAL A 117 25.62 12.21 15.86
CA VAL A 117 24.78 13.41 15.89
C VAL A 117 25.57 14.57 16.49
N PRO A 118 25.86 15.67 15.73
CA PRO A 118 26.64 16.79 16.23
C PRO A 118 26.05 17.44 17.47
N ALA A 119 26.89 18.08 18.29
CA ALA A 119 26.44 18.91 19.41
C ALA A 119 25.64 20.11 18.86
N GLY A 120 24.43 20.34 19.39
CA GLY A 120 23.53 21.39 18.92
C GLY A 120 23.02 21.17 17.47
N GLY A 121 23.21 19.98 16.87
CA GLY A 121 22.90 19.67 15.49
C GLY A 121 21.85 18.57 15.34
N SER A 122 21.67 18.11 14.11
CA SER A 122 20.70 17.06 13.78
C SER A 122 21.19 16.10 12.71
N VAL A 123 20.66 14.88 12.74
CA VAL A 123 20.82 13.89 11.67
C VAL A 123 19.45 13.46 11.19
N THR A 124 19.28 13.45 9.87
CA THR A 124 18.08 12.95 9.21
C THR A 124 18.40 11.62 8.53
N LEU A 125 17.63 10.59 8.84
CA LEU A 125 17.65 9.30 8.19
C LEU A 125 16.41 9.18 7.31
N ILE A 126 16.60 8.77 6.05
CA ILE A 126 15.52 8.51 5.09
C ILE A 126 15.70 7.11 4.58
N TYR A 127 14.65 6.29 4.65
CA TYR A 127 14.68 4.92 4.14
C TYR A 127 13.32 4.51 3.59
N ALA A 128 13.32 3.48 2.76
CA ALA A 128 12.13 2.89 2.19
C ALA A 128 11.86 1.51 2.79
N ALA A 129 10.60 1.18 3.00
CA ALA A 129 10.14 -0.13 3.40
C ALA A 129 8.92 -0.53 2.55
N ARG A 130 8.88 -1.80 2.15
CA ARG A 130 7.78 -2.37 1.36
C ARG A 130 6.77 -3.04 2.27
N VAL A 131 5.51 -2.75 2.04
CA VAL A 131 4.37 -3.45 2.65
C VAL A 131 4.37 -4.90 2.15
N ASN A 132 4.36 -5.86 3.07
CA ASN A 132 4.40 -7.29 2.77
C ASN A 132 3.11 -8.01 3.17
N GLU A 133 3.09 -9.33 3.08
CA GLU A 133 1.93 -10.18 3.34
C GLU A 133 1.44 -10.21 4.79
N TYR A 134 2.18 -9.62 5.73
CA TYR A 134 1.77 -9.51 7.14
C TYR A 134 1.12 -8.17 7.47
N ALA A 135 0.99 -7.28 6.49
CA ALA A 135 0.38 -5.97 6.72
C ALA A 135 -1.14 -6.10 6.90
N PRO A 136 -1.72 -5.53 7.97
CA PRO A 136 -3.17 -5.42 8.12
C PRO A 136 -3.79 -4.72 6.91
N LEU A 137 -4.93 -5.22 6.43
CA LEU A 137 -5.62 -4.69 5.26
C LEU A 137 -7.10 -4.46 5.58
N GLY A 138 -7.70 -3.49 4.91
CA GLY A 138 -9.13 -3.20 5.03
C GLY A 138 -9.49 -2.37 6.26
N GLU A 139 -10.67 -2.64 6.80
CA GLU A 139 -11.24 -1.99 7.98
C GLU A 139 -11.30 -2.98 9.14
N ASP A 140 -11.14 -2.47 10.37
CA ASP A 140 -11.31 -3.23 11.60
C ASP A 140 -12.81 -3.47 11.93
N GLU A 141 -13.09 -4.10 13.08
CA GLU A 141 -14.47 -4.41 13.51
C GLU A 141 -15.31 -3.15 13.81
N GLU A 142 -14.68 -2.02 14.09
CA GLU A 142 -15.30 -0.72 14.31
C GLU A 142 -15.55 0.05 13.00
N GLY A 143 -14.99 -0.41 11.87
CA GLY A 143 -15.06 0.21 10.56
C GLY A 143 -14.00 1.29 10.33
N ASP A 144 -12.97 1.32 11.15
CA ASP A 144 -11.81 2.17 10.96
C ASP A 144 -10.75 1.43 10.11
N ALA A 145 -10.04 2.17 9.25
CA ALA A 145 -8.98 1.58 8.43
C ALA A 145 -7.88 0.96 9.31
N GLU A 146 -7.49 -0.27 8.98
CA GLU A 146 -6.37 -0.94 9.65
C GLU A 146 -5.08 -0.12 9.56
N THR A 147 -4.20 -0.25 10.56
CA THR A 147 -3.03 0.61 10.69
C THR A 147 -1.73 -0.16 10.88
N ILE A 148 -0.63 0.43 10.39
CA ILE A 148 0.74 0.05 10.74
C ILE A 148 1.34 1.18 11.59
N VAL A 149 1.72 0.86 12.82
CA VAL A 149 2.46 1.76 13.72
C VAL A 149 3.94 1.37 13.68
N ASN A 150 4.74 2.11 12.93
CA ASN A 150 6.16 1.83 12.75
C ASN A 150 6.99 2.69 13.71
N THR A 151 7.72 2.05 14.65
CA THR A 151 8.44 2.70 15.75
C THR A 151 9.95 2.57 15.59
N ALA A 152 10.63 3.70 15.60
CA ALA A 152 12.08 3.78 15.62
C ALA A 152 12.59 4.13 17.02
N ALA A 153 13.83 3.72 17.29
CA ALA A 153 14.54 4.07 18.50
C ALA A 153 15.99 4.45 18.22
N VAL A 154 16.54 5.39 19.00
CA VAL A 154 17.97 5.69 19.04
C VAL A 154 18.48 5.43 20.43
N THR A 155 19.60 4.68 20.51
CA THR A 155 20.30 4.31 21.74
C THR A 155 21.80 4.56 21.57
N GLY A 156 22.56 4.54 22.67
CA GLY A 156 24.04 4.63 22.62
C GLY A 156 24.64 5.36 23.81
N ALA A 157 25.97 5.51 23.77
CA ALA A 157 26.70 6.22 24.83
C ALA A 157 26.27 7.67 24.89
N GLY A 158 25.91 8.14 26.10
CA GLY A 158 25.38 9.50 26.32
C GLY A 158 23.88 9.62 26.30
N ILE A 159 23.15 8.57 25.87
CA ILE A 159 21.69 8.49 25.94
C ILE A 159 21.30 7.69 27.20
N ALA A 160 20.60 8.33 28.14
CA ALA A 160 20.20 7.68 29.39
C ALA A 160 19.05 6.67 29.21
N ARG A 161 18.22 6.88 28.19
CA ARG A 161 17.10 6.03 27.78
C ARG A 161 16.96 6.06 26.26
N ALA A 162 16.49 4.95 25.68
CA ALA A 162 16.13 4.95 24.27
C ALA A 162 15.18 6.11 23.95
N VAL A 163 15.51 6.87 22.93
CA VAL A 163 14.65 7.93 22.39
C VAL A 163 13.85 7.33 21.25
N THR A 164 12.54 7.34 21.33
CA THR A 164 11.65 6.69 20.37
C THR A 164 10.77 7.69 19.64
N ALA A 165 10.40 7.37 18.41
CA ALA A 165 9.36 8.05 17.67
C ALA A 165 8.64 7.05 16.73
N SER A 166 7.35 7.26 16.52
CA SER A 166 6.52 6.39 15.68
C SER A 166 5.86 7.19 14.58
N ALA A 167 5.60 6.51 13.47
CA ALA A 167 4.74 7.00 12.39
C ALA A 167 3.65 5.95 12.15
N THR A 168 2.39 6.40 12.07
CA THR A 168 1.24 5.57 11.78
C THR A 168 0.82 5.82 10.34
N VAL A 169 0.54 4.75 9.61
CA VAL A 169 -0.05 4.75 8.27
C VAL A 169 -1.27 3.85 8.27
N GLN A 170 -2.24 4.13 7.40
CA GLN A 170 -3.53 3.44 7.34
C GLN A 170 -3.64 2.63 6.06
N ALA A 171 -4.33 1.50 6.09
CA ALA A 171 -4.72 0.80 4.87
C ALA A 171 -5.57 1.72 3.98
N ASP A 172 -5.35 1.68 2.66
CA ASP A 172 -6.24 2.38 1.73
C ASP A 172 -7.52 1.56 1.61
N VAL A 173 -8.63 2.18 1.99
CA VAL A 173 -9.97 1.57 1.94
C VAL A 173 -10.84 2.17 0.84
N THR A 174 -10.26 2.94 -0.11
CA THR A 174 -11.02 3.45 -1.26
C THR A 174 -11.38 2.30 -2.21
N PRO A 175 -12.51 2.41 -3.00
CA PRO A 175 -12.81 1.41 -4.01
C PRO A 175 -11.70 1.34 -5.05
N ASP A 176 -11.24 0.14 -5.37
CA ASP A 176 -10.28 -0.12 -6.45
C ASP A 176 -10.85 -1.14 -7.43
N LEU A 177 -11.34 -0.64 -8.56
CA LEU A 177 -12.11 -1.41 -9.53
C LEU A 177 -11.28 -1.82 -10.74
N THR A 178 -11.40 -3.10 -11.08
CA THR A 178 -10.89 -3.66 -12.35
C THR A 178 -12.05 -4.27 -13.14
N VAL A 179 -11.95 -4.30 -14.47
CA VAL A 179 -12.95 -4.91 -15.34
C VAL A 179 -12.31 -5.87 -16.33
N ALA A 180 -12.87 -7.08 -16.44
CA ALA A 180 -12.53 -8.06 -17.45
C ALA A 180 -13.72 -8.27 -18.40
N LYS A 181 -13.48 -8.34 -19.73
CA LYS A 181 -14.49 -8.55 -20.75
C LYS A 181 -14.22 -9.84 -21.50
N SER A 182 -15.27 -10.62 -21.76
CA SER A 182 -15.22 -11.80 -22.61
C SER A 182 -16.45 -11.87 -23.52
N VAL A 183 -16.39 -12.67 -24.57
CA VAL A 183 -17.50 -12.91 -25.52
C VAL A 183 -17.65 -14.40 -25.79
N CYS A 184 -18.89 -14.88 -25.81
CA CYS A 184 -19.23 -16.27 -26.13
C CYS A 184 -20.49 -16.31 -27.03
N PRO A 185 -20.48 -17.11 -28.13
CA PRO A 185 -19.34 -17.81 -28.70
C PRO A 185 -18.34 -16.84 -29.38
N GLY A 186 -17.05 -17.20 -29.41
CA GLY A 186 -16.00 -16.39 -30.05
C GLY A 186 -15.99 -16.49 -31.58
N THR A 187 -16.68 -17.48 -32.15
CA THR A 187 -16.91 -17.64 -33.60
C THR A 187 -18.40 -17.82 -33.81
N VAL A 188 -18.95 -17.06 -34.73
CA VAL A 188 -20.40 -16.99 -34.96
C VAL A 188 -20.72 -17.20 -36.46
N THR A 189 -21.94 -17.66 -36.70
CA THR A 189 -22.58 -17.63 -38.01
C THR A 189 -23.66 -16.55 -38.03
N GLU A 190 -24.19 -16.19 -39.17
CA GLU A 190 -25.35 -15.30 -39.28
C GLU A 190 -26.49 -15.77 -38.35
N ASN A 191 -27.19 -14.81 -37.71
CA ASN A 191 -28.25 -15.05 -36.75
C ASN A 191 -27.82 -15.77 -35.45
N THR A 192 -26.54 -15.79 -35.12
CA THR A 192 -26.08 -16.27 -33.81
C THR A 192 -26.23 -15.17 -32.74
N ARG A 193 -26.80 -15.54 -31.59
CA ARG A 193 -26.80 -14.66 -30.41
C ARG A 193 -25.43 -14.73 -29.75
N VAL A 194 -24.85 -13.58 -29.46
CA VAL A 194 -23.59 -13.47 -28.72
C VAL A 194 -23.88 -12.93 -27.31
N THR A 195 -23.03 -13.32 -26.37
CA THR A 195 -23.08 -12.79 -24.99
C THR A 195 -21.74 -12.21 -24.64
N TYR A 196 -21.69 -10.94 -24.36
CA TYR A 196 -20.57 -10.29 -23.70
C TYR A 196 -20.75 -10.39 -22.21
N THR A 197 -19.69 -10.79 -21.52
CA THR A 197 -19.65 -10.87 -20.06
C THR A 197 -18.58 -9.93 -19.55
N PHE A 198 -18.97 -9.04 -18.65
CA PHE A 198 -18.08 -8.14 -17.92
C PHE A 198 -18.07 -8.59 -16.47
N VAL A 199 -16.88 -8.84 -15.94
CA VAL A 199 -16.66 -9.10 -14.51
C VAL A 199 -15.94 -7.88 -13.96
N ILE A 200 -16.61 -7.18 -13.05
CA ILE A 200 -16.04 -6.05 -12.32
C ILE A 200 -15.63 -6.58 -10.96
N ALA A 201 -14.35 -6.43 -10.62
CA ALA A 201 -13.80 -6.82 -9.33
C ALA A 201 -13.34 -5.58 -8.57
N ASN A 202 -13.52 -5.60 -7.24
CA ASN A 202 -13.17 -4.53 -6.33
C ASN A 202 -12.23 -5.06 -5.25
N THR A 203 -11.06 -4.46 -5.12
CA THR A 203 -10.07 -4.79 -4.10
C THR A 203 -10.05 -3.81 -2.93
N GLY A 204 -10.93 -2.80 -2.93
CA GLY A 204 -11.15 -1.84 -1.85
C GLY A 204 -12.50 -2.00 -1.16
N ARG A 205 -13.00 -0.94 -0.53
CA ARG A 205 -14.32 -0.92 0.09
C ARG A 205 -15.48 -1.05 -0.92
N GLU A 206 -16.67 -1.39 -0.44
CA GLU A 206 -17.89 -1.34 -1.26
C GLU A 206 -18.08 0.03 -1.91
N THR A 207 -18.51 0.03 -3.19
CA THR A 207 -18.85 1.26 -3.89
C THR A 207 -20.18 1.83 -3.40
N GLY A 208 -20.19 3.12 -3.08
CA GLY A 208 -21.40 3.86 -2.68
C GLY A 208 -21.98 4.70 -3.80
N GLU A 209 -23.11 5.38 -3.52
CA GLU A 209 -23.76 6.30 -4.45
C GLU A 209 -22.81 7.40 -5.00
N GLY A 210 -21.84 7.85 -4.18
CA GLY A 210 -20.87 8.89 -4.56
C GLY A 210 -19.81 8.43 -5.56
N ASP A 211 -19.61 7.12 -5.72
CA ASP A 211 -18.57 6.57 -6.60
C ASP A 211 -19.04 6.49 -8.07
N ASN A 212 -20.36 6.62 -8.34
CA ASN A 212 -20.96 6.69 -9.68
C ASN A 212 -20.42 5.68 -10.68
N VAL A 213 -20.47 4.39 -10.33
CA VAL A 213 -19.93 3.32 -11.18
C VAL A 213 -20.79 3.17 -12.44
N ILE A 214 -20.20 3.48 -13.59
CA ILE A 214 -20.82 3.36 -14.92
C ILE A 214 -19.94 2.45 -15.78
N LEU A 215 -20.52 1.39 -16.35
CA LEU A 215 -19.85 0.60 -17.38
C LEU A 215 -20.34 1.09 -18.74
N SER A 216 -19.40 1.49 -19.60
CA SER A 216 -19.68 1.89 -20.99
C SER A 216 -18.90 1.03 -21.98
N ASP A 217 -19.49 0.79 -23.15
CA ASP A 217 -18.89 0.04 -24.27
C ASP A 217 -19.45 0.51 -25.60
N THR A 218 -18.79 0.20 -26.69
CA THR A 218 -19.30 0.43 -28.05
C THR A 218 -19.21 -0.86 -28.85
N PHE A 219 -20.37 -1.40 -29.25
CA PHE A 219 -20.43 -2.65 -29.98
C PHE A 219 -20.36 -2.39 -31.49
N SER A 220 -19.35 -2.98 -32.13
CA SER A 220 -19.20 -2.98 -33.60
C SER A 220 -18.90 -4.41 -34.09
N PRO A 221 -19.82 -5.04 -34.87
CA PRO A 221 -21.11 -4.52 -35.29
C PRO A 221 -22.09 -4.28 -34.12
N VAL A 222 -23.08 -3.42 -34.35
CA VAL A 222 -24.15 -3.15 -33.39
C VAL A 222 -24.89 -4.43 -32.99
N LEU A 223 -25.44 -4.45 -31.80
CA LEU A 223 -26.27 -5.56 -31.33
C LEU A 223 -27.76 -5.24 -31.51
N THR A 224 -28.58 -6.23 -31.79
CA THR A 224 -30.04 -6.14 -31.84
C THR A 224 -30.67 -7.10 -30.84
N ASP A 225 -31.92 -6.79 -30.40
CA ASP A 225 -32.67 -7.61 -29.43
C ASP A 225 -31.85 -7.88 -28.15
N LEU A 226 -31.42 -6.80 -27.49
CA LEU A 226 -30.56 -6.87 -26.31
C LEU A 226 -31.30 -7.44 -25.11
N THR A 227 -30.58 -8.27 -24.36
CA THR A 227 -30.91 -8.65 -22.99
C THR A 227 -29.71 -8.31 -22.11
N VAL A 228 -29.89 -7.43 -21.15
CA VAL A 228 -28.86 -7.00 -20.22
C VAL A 228 -29.19 -7.51 -18.83
N THR A 229 -28.21 -8.16 -18.16
CA THR A 229 -28.42 -8.61 -16.78
C THR A 229 -27.23 -8.18 -15.89
N LEU A 230 -27.52 -7.82 -14.66
CA LEU A 230 -26.56 -7.59 -13.60
C LEU A 230 -26.75 -8.67 -12.52
N ASN A 231 -25.71 -9.48 -12.27
CA ASN A 231 -25.78 -10.63 -11.36
C ASN A 231 -27.00 -11.54 -11.65
N GLY A 232 -27.34 -11.72 -12.95
CA GLY A 232 -28.48 -12.50 -13.43
C GLY A 232 -29.84 -11.82 -13.34
N GLN A 233 -29.94 -10.60 -12.79
CA GLN A 233 -31.17 -9.80 -12.78
C GLN A 233 -31.26 -8.95 -14.03
N VAL A 234 -32.40 -9.02 -14.75
CA VAL A 234 -32.60 -8.25 -15.99
C VAL A 234 -32.69 -6.76 -15.70
N LEU A 235 -31.89 -5.97 -16.40
CA LEU A 235 -31.98 -4.52 -16.42
C LEU A 235 -32.93 -4.03 -17.51
N ALA A 236 -33.69 -2.98 -17.23
CA ALA A 236 -34.58 -2.36 -18.21
C ALA A 236 -33.85 -1.21 -18.93
N GLU A 237 -34.07 -1.11 -20.24
CA GLU A 237 -33.60 0.02 -21.03
C GLU A 237 -34.25 1.34 -20.56
N GLY A 238 -33.47 2.41 -20.57
CA GLY A 238 -33.86 3.74 -20.13
C GLY A 238 -33.78 3.99 -18.62
N THR A 239 -33.80 2.93 -17.77
CA THR A 239 -33.62 3.06 -16.31
C THR A 239 -32.41 2.31 -15.80
N GLY A 240 -32.09 1.17 -16.36
CA GLY A 240 -30.92 0.35 -15.98
C GLY A 240 -29.71 0.58 -16.90
N TYR A 241 -29.98 0.88 -18.16
CA TYR A 241 -28.95 1.18 -19.16
C TYR A 241 -29.54 1.99 -20.32
N THR A 242 -28.64 2.55 -21.13
CA THR A 242 -28.94 3.16 -22.43
C THR A 242 -28.20 2.43 -23.54
N TYR A 243 -28.82 2.32 -24.73
CA TYR A 243 -28.18 1.73 -25.90
C TYR A 243 -28.62 2.45 -27.17
N ASP A 244 -27.67 2.85 -28.01
CA ASP A 244 -27.95 3.39 -29.34
C ASP A 244 -27.68 2.29 -30.38
N GLY A 245 -28.78 1.73 -30.94
CA GLY A 245 -28.68 0.69 -31.97
C GLY A 245 -28.11 1.17 -33.32
N THR A 246 -27.82 2.47 -33.48
CA THR A 246 -27.19 3.04 -34.68
C THR A 246 -25.67 3.13 -34.51
N THR A 247 -25.22 3.60 -33.35
CA THR A 247 -23.79 3.80 -33.05
C THR A 247 -23.16 2.61 -32.32
N GLY A 248 -23.99 1.78 -31.66
CA GLY A 248 -23.54 0.69 -30.80
C GLY A 248 -23.12 1.13 -29.41
N GLU A 249 -23.28 2.41 -29.07
CA GLU A 249 -22.93 2.94 -27.76
C GLU A 249 -23.86 2.39 -26.66
N PHE A 250 -23.25 1.87 -25.60
CA PHE A 250 -23.91 1.31 -24.44
C PHE A 250 -23.35 1.97 -23.18
N ALA A 251 -24.22 2.27 -22.21
CA ALA A 251 -23.83 2.68 -20.87
C ALA A 251 -24.86 2.22 -19.84
N THR A 252 -24.40 1.74 -18.68
CA THR A 252 -25.29 1.55 -17.51
C THR A 252 -25.71 2.90 -16.92
N ALA A 253 -26.88 2.96 -16.31
CA ALA A 253 -27.30 4.17 -15.60
C ALA A 253 -26.52 4.33 -14.30
N GLU A 254 -26.40 5.58 -13.84
CA GLU A 254 -25.79 5.89 -12.53
C GLU A 254 -26.53 5.18 -11.39
N GLY A 255 -25.78 4.67 -10.40
CA GLY A 255 -26.32 4.00 -9.22
C GLY A 255 -26.86 2.58 -9.46
N VAL A 256 -26.79 2.06 -10.69
CA VAL A 256 -27.23 0.68 -11.01
C VAL A 256 -26.19 -0.36 -10.57
N ILE A 257 -24.89 -0.02 -10.71
CA ILE A 257 -23.81 -0.92 -10.34
C ILE A 257 -23.31 -0.53 -8.95
N THR A 258 -23.52 -1.43 -7.98
CA THR A 258 -22.82 -1.42 -6.68
C THR A 258 -21.92 -2.64 -6.63
N VAL A 259 -20.62 -2.43 -6.46
CA VAL A 259 -19.64 -3.51 -6.37
C VAL A 259 -19.30 -3.74 -4.90
N PRO A 260 -19.53 -4.94 -4.36
CA PRO A 260 -19.17 -5.25 -2.97
C PRO A 260 -17.70 -4.95 -2.70
N GLY A 261 -17.37 -4.64 -1.46
CA GLY A 261 -15.99 -4.50 -1.01
C GLY A 261 -15.27 -5.84 -1.01
N ALA A 262 -13.95 -5.77 -0.99
CA ALA A 262 -13.12 -6.94 -0.76
C ALA A 262 -13.31 -7.48 0.66
N VAL A 263 -13.12 -8.80 0.82
CA VAL A 263 -13.03 -9.45 2.13
C VAL A 263 -11.56 -9.70 2.43
N TYR A 264 -11.09 -9.12 3.54
CA TYR A 264 -9.73 -9.31 4.02
C TYR A 264 -9.74 -10.30 5.18
N THR A 265 -8.83 -11.26 5.16
CA THR A 265 -8.76 -12.30 6.20
C THR A 265 -7.32 -12.54 6.58
N GLN A 266 -7.02 -12.49 7.88
CA GLN A 266 -5.72 -12.89 8.41
C GLN A 266 -5.76 -14.37 8.81
N ASN A 267 -4.77 -15.13 8.35
CA ASN A 267 -4.59 -16.51 8.75
C ASN A 267 -3.93 -16.55 10.15
N GLU A 268 -4.65 -17.09 11.14
CA GLU A 268 -4.20 -17.12 12.55
C GLU A 268 -2.92 -17.95 12.79
N GLU A 269 -2.61 -18.92 11.91
CA GLU A 269 -1.41 -19.75 12.06
C GLU A 269 -0.19 -19.13 11.39
N THR A 270 -0.37 -18.46 10.26
CA THR A 270 0.74 -17.93 9.44
C THR A 270 0.90 -16.42 9.54
N GLY A 271 -0.10 -15.69 10.05
CA GLY A 271 -0.15 -14.23 10.09
C GLY A 271 -0.38 -13.56 8.72
N VAL A 272 -0.47 -14.34 7.65
CA VAL A 272 -0.61 -13.83 6.29
C VAL A 272 -2.01 -13.29 6.05
N TRP A 273 -2.10 -12.08 5.49
CA TRP A 273 -3.35 -11.49 5.04
C TRP A 273 -3.65 -11.90 3.60
N THR A 274 -4.90 -12.20 3.34
CA THR A 274 -5.43 -12.54 2.02
C THR A 274 -6.61 -11.64 1.67
N THR A 275 -6.72 -11.29 0.38
CA THR A 275 -7.80 -10.45 -0.15
C THR A 275 -8.64 -11.26 -1.11
N GLU A 276 -9.94 -11.37 -0.85
CA GLU A 276 -10.93 -11.91 -1.78
C GLU A 276 -11.72 -10.73 -2.38
N PRO A 277 -11.55 -10.39 -3.67
CA PRO A 277 -12.23 -9.25 -4.27
C PRO A 277 -13.75 -9.42 -4.27
N GLY A 278 -14.46 -8.34 -3.97
CA GLY A 278 -15.89 -8.25 -4.26
C GLY A 278 -16.11 -8.23 -5.77
N THR A 279 -17.15 -8.91 -6.27
CA THR A 279 -17.37 -9.00 -7.71
C THR A 279 -18.82 -8.79 -8.11
N VAL A 280 -19.04 -8.19 -9.28
CA VAL A 280 -20.31 -8.19 -9.99
C VAL A 280 -20.10 -8.60 -11.43
N THR A 281 -21.13 -9.26 -11.99
CA THR A 281 -21.14 -9.70 -13.39
C THR A 281 -22.25 -9.02 -14.15
N LEU A 282 -21.89 -8.24 -15.18
CA LEU A 282 -22.83 -7.73 -16.18
C LEU A 282 -22.77 -8.60 -17.43
N THR A 283 -23.91 -9.02 -17.96
CA THR A 283 -23.98 -9.70 -19.26
C THR A 283 -24.83 -8.91 -20.23
N ILE A 284 -24.38 -8.83 -21.48
CA ILE A 284 -25.11 -8.19 -22.58
C ILE A 284 -25.20 -9.20 -23.70
N SER A 285 -26.40 -9.69 -23.97
CA SER A 285 -26.67 -10.67 -25.03
C SER A 285 -27.48 -10.03 -26.14
N GLY A 286 -27.14 -10.32 -27.38
CA GLY A 286 -27.86 -9.80 -28.53
C GLY A 286 -27.47 -10.53 -29.81
N TYR A 287 -28.19 -10.26 -30.91
CA TYR A 287 -27.79 -10.71 -32.26
C TYR A 287 -26.89 -9.66 -32.87
N LEU A 288 -25.85 -10.10 -33.60
CA LEU A 288 -24.97 -9.22 -34.35
C LEU A 288 -25.76 -8.57 -35.50
N GLY A 289 -25.70 -7.27 -35.61
CA GLY A 289 -26.20 -6.52 -36.76
C GLY A 289 -25.30 -6.69 -37.99
N ALA A 290 -25.61 -5.96 -39.06
CA ALA A 290 -24.80 -5.98 -40.26
C ALA A 290 -23.36 -5.54 -39.96
N VAL A 291 -22.40 -6.33 -40.43
CA VAL A 291 -20.99 -5.93 -40.38
C VAL A 291 -20.82 -4.76 -41.36
N PRO A 292 -20.25 -3.60 -40.94
CA PRO A 292 -19.91 -2.56 -41.88
C PRO A 292 -19.03 -3.12 -43.00
N ASP A 293 -19.33 -2.78 -44.27
CA ASP A 293 -18.48 -3.19 -45.39
C ASP A 293 -17.03 -2.78 -45.08
N GLN A 294 -16.14 -3.76 -45.02
CA GLN A 294 -14.72 -3.44 -45.01
C GLN A 294 -14.42 -2.80 -46.36
N PRO A 295 -13.71 -1.65 -46.44
CA PRO A 295 -13.24 -1.16 -47.71
C PRO A 295 -12.44 -2.28 -48.37
N ASP A 296 -12.85 -2.67 -49.59
CA ASP A 296 -12.17 -3.68 -50.37
C ASP A 296 -10.66 -3.42 -50.34
N GLU A 297 -9.87 -4.38 -49.83
CA GLU A 297 -8.43 -4.35 -50.03
C GLU A 297 -8.22 -4.28 -51.54
N GLU A 298 -7.81 -3.13 -52.08
CA GLU A 298 -7.44 -2.98 -53.48
C GLU A 298 -6.43 -4.12 -53.81
N GLU A 299 -6.83 -5.09 -54.62
CA GLU A 299 -5.92 -6.08 -55.16
C GLU A 299 -4.71 -5.32 -55.78
N PRO A 300 -3.48 -5.65 -55.41
CA PRO A 300 -2.32 -5.02 -56.00
C PRO A 300 -2.35 -5.22 -57.53
N PRO A 301 -2.06 -4.17 -58.34
CA PRO A 301 -2.17 -4.23 -59.79
C PRO A 301 -1.34 -5.38 -60.33
N VAL A 302 -1.98 -6.29 -61.07
CA VAL A 302 -1.34 -7.40 -61.75
C VAL A 302 -0.42 -6.84 -62.83
N GLU A 303 0.89 -6.85 -62.61
CA GLU A 303 1.90 -6.52 -63.65
C GLU A 303 1.78 -7.49 -64.83
N ARG A 304 1.22 -7.03 -65.92
CA ARG A 304 1.28 -7.76 -67.24
C ARG A 304 2.70 -7.69 -67.76
N ASN A 305 3.42 -8.80 -67.64
CA ASN A 305 4.70 -8.98 -68.27
C ASN A 305 4.46 -9.11 -69.80
N GLU A 306 4.55 -8.01 -70.57
CA GLU A 306 4.65 -8.03 -72.00
C GLU A 306 6.04 -8.56 -72.40
N ARG A 307 6.08 -9.81 -72.79
CA ARG A 307 7.25 -10.39 -73.51
C ARG A 307 7.30 -9.75 -74.90
N LYS A 308 8.24 -8.85 -75.14
CA LYS A 308 8.64 -8.45 -76.49
C LYS A 308 9.35 -9.60 -77.17
N LYS A 309 8.84 -9.95 -78.40
CA LYS A 309 9.51 -10.80 -79.36
C LYS A 309 10.69 -10.05 -80.00
#